data_e810fac3e812684cf2be03907fe66b2e
#
_entry.id   e810fac3e812684cf2be03907fe66b2e
#
_cell.length_a   1.000
_cell.length_b   1.000
_cell.length_c   1.000
_cell.angle_alpha   90.00
_cell.angle_beta   90.00
_cell.angle_gamma   90.00
#
_symmetry.space_group_name_H-M   'P 1'
#
loop_
_entity.id
_entity.type
_entity.pdbx_description
1 polymer ?
#
loop_
_entity_poly.entity_id
_entity_poly.type
_entity_poly.pdbx_seq_one_letter_code
_entity_poly.pdbx_strand_id
1 'polypeptide(L)'
;PKYVPKPYEQMHYPGERIQIDVKFVPAVCLVNEAKGQKFYQYTAIDEFSRWRYVEAFDEHSTYSSAVFLEHLIKAFPMPIECVQTDNGAEFTKRFTSTKEENLTLFQKRLKEHGIRHKQIRPFTPRHNGKVERSHRKDNERFYASHTFYSFEDFSKQLQLYNRRDYNQFPMRPLGRKSPSTI
;
A
#
# COMPACT_ATOMS: atom_id res chain seq x y z
N PRO A 1 15.09 30.69 10.18
CA PRO A 1 15.39 30.20 8.84
C PRO A 1 14.10 29.65 8.20
N LYS A 2 13.77 30.16 7.01
CA LYS A 2 12.63 29.66 6.26
C LYS A 2 12.91 28.19 5.87
N TYR A 3 12.01 27.27 6.21
CA TYR A 3 12.08 25.87 5.77
C TYR A 3 12.04 25.84 4.24
N VAL A 4 13.13 25.38 3.63
CA VAL A 4 13.17 25.10 2.19
C VAL A 4 12.83 23.62 2.02
N PRO A 5 11.69 23.31 1.39
CA PRO A 5 11.33 21.90 1.13
C PRO A 5 12.38 21.27 0.24
N LYS A 6 12.96 20.13 0.66
CA LYS A 6 13.82 19.35 -0.22
C LYS A 6 13.00 18.90 -1.44
N PRO A 7 13.57 18.97 -2.66
CA PRO A 7 12.89 18.44 -3.83
C PRO A 7 12.56 16.96 -3.63
N TYR A 8 11.43 16.53 -4.21
CA TYR A 8 11.01 15.12 -4.15
C TYR A 8 12.03 14.26 -4.89
N GLU A 9 12.54 13.24 -4.22
CA GLU A 9 13.46 12.27 -4.80
C GLU A 9 12.70 11.34 -5.74
N GLN A 10 13.02 11.38 -7.03
CA GLN A 10 12.42 10.49 -8.02
C GLN A 10 13.15 9.15 -8.06
N MET A 11 12.39 8.06 -8.24
CA MET A 11 12.96 6.73 -8.41
C MET A 11 13.36 6.50 -9.87
N HIS A 12 14.37 5.65 -10.08
CA HIS A 12 15.01 5.45 -11.36
C HIS A 12 14.68 4.11 -12.00
N TYR A 13 14.26 3.12 -11.23
CA TYR A 13 13.90 1.78 -11.68
C TYR A 13 12.85 1.12 -10.78
N PRO A 14 12.14 0.08 -11.29
CA PRO A 14 11.15 -0.64 -10.50
C PRO A 14 11.80 -1.35 -9.31
N GLY A 15 11.15 -1.29 -8.15
CA GLY A 15 11.61 -1.92 -6.91
C GLY A 15 12.55 -1.08 -6.06
N GLU A 16 13.04 0.06 -6.56
CA GLU A 16 13.90 0.95 -5.78
C GLU A 16 13.20 1.45 -4.51
N ARG A 17 11.92 1.83 -4.60
CA ARG A 17 11.08 2.15 -3.45
C ARG A 17 9.60 1.86 -3.71
N ILE A 18 9.00 1.09 -2.79
CA ILE A 18 7.57 0.80 -2.78
C ILE A 18 6.91 1.50 -1.60
N GLN A 19 5.84 2.23 -1.85
CA GLN A 19 5.00 2.82 -0.79
C GLN A 19 3.93 1.81 -0.39
N ILE A 20 3.75 1.58 0.91
CA ILE A 20 2.68 0.74 1.47
C ILE A 20 1.80 1.58 2.39
N ASP A 21 0.50 1.39 2.28
CA ASP A 21 -0.50 2.02 3.13
C ASP A 21 -1.73 1.12 3.29
N VAL A 22 -2.51 1.36 4.32
CA VAL A 22 -3.75 0.64 4.61
C VAL A 22 -4.92 1.61 4.51
N LYS A 23 -5.92 1.21 3.74
CA LYS A 23 -7.17 1.95 3.57
C LYS A 23 -8.32 1.19 4.23
N PHE A 24 -9.12 1.90 5.02
CA PHE A 24 -10.39 1.38 5.52
C PHE A 24 -11.42 1.32 4.38
N VAL A 25 -12.11 0.20 4.26
CA VAL A 25 -13.21 0.06 3.31
C VAL A 25 -14.39 0.88 3.83
N PRO A 26 -15.03 1.73 2.99
CA PRO A 26 -16.17 2.53 3.44
C PRO A 26 -17.31 1.64 3.94
N ALA A 27 -17.84 1.92 5.11
CA ALA A 27 -18.89 1.12 5.75
C ALA A 27 -20.16 1.00 4.89
N VAL A 28 -20.46 2.04 4.11
CA VAL A 28 -21.61 2.07 3.19
C VAL A 28 -21.53 1.01 2.08
N CYS A 29 -20.32 0.55 1.76
CA CYS A 29 -20.09 -0.49 0.75
C CYS A 29 -20.35 -1.91 1.30
N LEU A 30 -20.45 -2.08 2.61
CA LEU A 30 -20.63 -3.38 3.27
C LEU A 30 -22.12 -3.64 3.51
N VAL A 31 -22.65 -4.64 2.83
CA VAL A 31 -24.08 -4.99 2.86
C VAL A 31 -24.26 -6.45 3.27
N ASN A 32 -25.49 -6.85 3.61
CA ASN A 32 -25.84 -8.21 4.01
C ASN A 32 -24.92 -8.76 5.11
N GLU A 33 -24.25 -9.87 4.88
CA GLU A 33 -23.37 -10.52 5.87
C GLU A 33 -22.16 -9.66 6.27
N ALA A 34 -21.69 -8.80 5.37
CA ALA A 34 -20.58 -7.89 5.64
C ALA A 34 -20.99 -6.64 6.42
N LYS A 35 -22.30 -6.36 6.55
CA LYS A 35 -22.77 -5.15 7.25
C LYS A 35 -22.30 -5.13 8.69
N GLY A 36 -21.68 -4.02 9.11
CA GLY A 36 -21.15 -3.83 10.45
C GLY A 36 -19.76 -4.42 10.68
N GLN A 37 -19.22 -5.15 9.72
CA GLN A 37 -17.84 -5.63 9.76
C GLN A 37 -16.86 -4.51 9.34
N LYS A 38 -15.57 -4.73 9.61
CA LYS A 38 -14.49 -3.83 9.18
C LYS A 38 -13.56 -4.57 8.24
N PHE A 39 -13.43 -4.06 7.02
CA PHE A 39 -12.48 -4.58 6.04
C PHE A 39 -11.44 -3.54 5.71
N TYR A 40 -10.27 -4.01 5.29
CA TYR A 40 -9.10 -3.19 5.02
C TYR A 40 -8.53 -3.55 3.65
N GLN A 41 -8.12 -2.52 2.92
CA GLN A 41 -7.34 -2.66 1.70
C GLN A 41 -5.89 -2.33 2.02
N TYR A 42 -5.02 -3.32 1.96
CA TYR A 42 -3.57 -3.12 1.96
C TYR A 42 -3.12 -2.83 0.53
N THR A 43 -2.35 -1.78 0.36
CA THR A 43 -1.90 -1.31 -0.95
C THR A 43 -0.40 -1.10 -0.96
N ALA A 44 0.28 -1.68 -1.94
CA ALA A 44 1.67 -1.40 -2.26
C ALA A 44 1.75 -0.83 -3.67
N ILE A 45 2.43 0.30 -3.85
CA ILE A 45 2.66 0.92 -5.14
C ILE A 45 4.14 1.14 -5.37
N ASP A 46 4.66 0.66 -6.49
CA ASP A 46 6.02 0.96 -6.93
C ASP A 46 6.11 2.41 -7.41
N GLU A 47 7.02 3.18 -6.83
CA GLU A 47 7.12 4.60 -7.13
C GLU A 47 7.57 4.91 -8.55
N PHE A 48 8.31 4.01 -9.18
CA PHE A 48 8.77 4.20 -10.56
C PHE A 48 7.70 3.82 -11.58
N SER A 49 7.25 2.56 -11.58
CA SER A 49 6.30 2.03 -12.58
C SER A 49 4.84 2.36 -12.28
N ARG A 50 4.52 2.75 -11.06
CA ARG A 50 3.14 2.86 -10.54
C ARG A 50 2.39 1.53 -10.46
N TRP A 51 3.05 0.41 -10.75
CA TRP A 51 2.46 -0.91 -10.56
C TRP A 51 2.02 -1.10 -9.11
N ARG A 52 0.86 -1.68 -8.96
CA ARG A 52 0.21 -1.78 -7.65
C ARG A 52 -0.19 -3.20 -7.34
N TYR A 53 0.10 -3.62 -6.12
CA TYR A 53 -0.42 -4.83 -5.50
C TYR A 53 -1.38 -4.44 -4.38
N VAL A 54 -2.55 -5.07 -4.34
CA VAL A 54 -3.55 -4.87 -3.30
C VAL A 54 -4.00 -6.21 -2.74
N GLU A 55 -4.39 -6.22 -1.47
CA GLU A 55 -4.95 -7.38 -0.81
C GLU A 55 -5.99 -6.96 0.22
N ALA A 56 -7.08 -7.73 0.30
CA ALA A 56 -8.13 -7.55 1.29
C ALA A 56 -7.74 -8.24 2.60
N PHE A 57 -8.01 -7.57 3.73
CA PHE A 57 -7.88 -8.12 5.07
C PHE A 57 -9.09 -7.75 5.91
N ASP A 58 -9.45 -8.61 6.85
CA ASP A 58 -10.44 -8.36 7.88
C ASP A 58 -9.81 -8.00 9.23
N GLU A 59 -8.50 -7.88 9.25
CA GLU A 59 -7.67 -7.52 10.40
C GLU A 59 -6.67 -6.43 10.04
N HIS A 60 -6.43 -5.53 10.98
CA HIS A 60 -5.46 -4.43 10.85
C HIS A 60 -4.39 -4.57 11.93
N SER A 61 -3.37 -5.35 11.64
CA SER A 61 -2.32 -5.72 12.59
C SER A 61 -0.94 -5.83 11.92
N THR A 62 0.11 -5.91 12.76
CA THR A 62 1.45 -6.19 12.25
C THR A 62 1.56 -7.59 11.61
N TYR A 63 0.73 -8.53 12.06
CA TYR A 63 0.66 -9.86 11.45
C TYR A 63 0.11 -9.78 10.02
N SER A 64 -1.01 -9.09 9.83
CA SER A 64 -1.58 -8.86 8.49
C SER A 64 -0.60 -8.12 7.58
N SER A 65 0.11 -7.11 8.10
CA SER A 65 1.15 -6.39 7.37
C SER A 65 2.30 -7.29 6.93
N ALA A 66 2.72 -8.22 7.79
CA ALA A 66 3.78 -9.19 7.47
C ALA A 66 3.33 -10.19 6.41
N VAL A 67 2.10 -10.71 6.49
CA VAL A 67 1.51 -11.59 5.46
C VAL A 67 1.43 -10.87 4.12
N PHE A 68 0.94 -9.63 4.12
CA PHE A 68 0.87 -8.80 2.93
C PHE A 68 2.25 -8.59 2.28
N LEU A 69 3.28 -8.32 3.08
CA LEU A 69 4.65 -8.17 2.59
C LEU A 69 5.16 -9.44 1.89
N GLU A 70 4.94 -10.62 2.46
CA GLU A 70 5.36 -11.89 1.86
C GLU A 70 4.65 -12.12 0.51
N HIS A 71 3.37 -11.81 0.43
CA HIS A 71 2.60 -11.91 -0.82
C HIS A 71 3.06 -10.88 -1.86
N LEU A 72 3.35 -9.66 -1.43
CA LEU A 72 3.91 -8.60 -2.29
C LEU A 72 5.24 -9.03 -2.92
N ILE A 73 6.16 -9.55 -2.11
CA ILE A 73 7.48 -10.01 -2.58
C ILE A 73 7.34 -11.10 -3.65
N LYS A 74 6.39 -12.01 -3.48
CA LYS A 74 6.10 -13.06 -4.48
C LYS A 74 5.45 -12.53 -5.75
N ALA A 75 4.60 -11.52 -5.62
CA ALA A 75 3.83 -10.96 -6.75
C ALA A 75 4.64 -9.96 -7.58
N PHE A 76 5.53 -9.22 -6.95
CA PHE A 76 6.33 -8.20 -7.63
C PHE A 76 7.49 -8.87 -8.39
N PRO A 77 7.64 -8.60 -9.71
CA PRO A 77 8.58 -9.35 -10.55
C PRO A 77 10.05 -8.95 -10.39
N MET A 78 10.34 -7.90 -9.61
CA MET A 78 11.69 -7.36 -9.42
C MET A 78 12.08 -7.42 -7.94
N PRO A 79 13.38 -7.39 -7.62
CA PRO A 79 13.82 -7.21 -6.23
C PRO A 79 13.31 -5.90 -5.63
N ILE A 80 12.92 -5.93 -4.36
CA ILE A 80 12.47 -4.74 -3.62
C ILE A 80 13.61 -4.28 -2.72
N GLU A 81 14.08 -3.04 -2.90
CA GLU A 81 15.17 -2.48 -2.11
C GLU A 81 14.69 -1.72 -0.88
N CYS A 82 13.60 -0.98 -1.03
CA CYS A 82 13.07 -0.13 0.03
C CYS A 82 11.55 -0.18 0.07
N VAL A 83 11.01 -0.30 1.27
CA VAL A 83 9.58 -0.13 1.57
C VAL A 83 9.40 1.11 2.42
N GLN A 84 8.51 2.00 2.00
CA GLN A 84 8.14 3.21 2.71
C GLN A 84 6.72 3.09 3.27
N THR A 85 6.58 3.35 4.57
CA THR A 85 5.29 3.35 5.27
C THR A 85 5.12 4.62 6.09
N ASP A 86 3.90 4.87 6.55
CA ASP A 86 3.68 5.80 7.66
C ASP A 86 4.12 5.20 9.00
N ASN A 87 3.79 5.87 10.10
CA ASN A 87 4.11 5.42 11.46
C ASN A 87 2.95 4.66 12.13
N GLY A 88 2.08 4.03 11.34
CA GLY A 88 1.00 3.20 11.86
C GLY A 88 1.50 2.04 12.71
N ALA A 89 0.72 1.66 13.71
CA ALA A 89 1.08 0.58 14.65
C ALA A 89 1.21 -0.78 13.96
N GLU A 90 0.57 -0.97 12.82
CA GLU A 90 0.68 -2.15 11.96
C GLU A 90 2.06 -2.30 11.30
N PHE A 91 2.79 -1.20 11.16
CA PHE A 91 4.11 -1.17 10.53
C PHE A 91 5.24 -0.96 11.53
N THR A 92 5.03 -0.18 12.58
CA THR A 92 6.10 0.23 13.49
C THR A 92 5.59 0.41 14.92
N LYS A 93 6.50 0.27 15.90
CA LYS A 93 6.24 0.65 17.30
C LYS A 93 6.60 2.12 17.51
N ARG A 94 5.59 2.94 17.75
CA ARG A 94 5.67 4.41 17.80
C ARG A 94 6.62 5.00 18.84
N PHE A 95 6.98 4.23 19.89
CA PHE A 95 7.63 4.77 21.09
C PHE A 95 8.76 3.91 21.67
N THR A 96 9.28 2.94 20.95
CA THR A 96 10.37 2.09 21.44
C THR A 96 11.66 2.35 20.70
N SER A 97 12.75 2.38 21.48
CA SER A 97 14.13 2.48 20.99
C SER A 97 14.42 1.43 19.92
N THR A 98 15.31 1.75 19.01
CA THR A 98 15.78 0.96 17.86
C THR A 98 16.45 -0.40 18.21
N LYS A 99 16.23 -0.96 19.39
CA LYS A 99 16.74 -2.28 19.78
C LYS A 99 15.99 -3.36 19.00
N GLU A 100 16.70 -4.34 18.47
CA GLU A 100 16.15 -5.48 17.68
C GLU A 100 15.00 -6.22 18.38
N GLU A 101 15.03 -6.28 19.71
CA GLU A 101 13.99 -6.89 20.52
C GLU A 101 12.61 -6.20 20.45
N ASN A 102 12.58 -4.98 19.94
CA ASN A 102 11.37 -4.13 19.89
C ASN A 102 10.80 -3.94 18.47
N LEU A 103 11.28 -4.68 17.48
CA LEU A 103 10.73 -4.61 16.12
C LEU A 103 9.36 -5.29 16.04
N THR A 104 8.47 -4.72 15.19
CA THR A 104 7.22 -5.40 14.81
C THR A 104 7.52 -6.62 13.94
N LEU A 105 6.57 -7.54 13.82
CA LEU A 105 6.71 -8.68 12.92
C LEU A 105 6.96 -8.21 11.48
N PHE A 106 6.27 -7.17 11.03
CA PHE A 106 6.49 -6.55 9.72
C PHE A 106 7.95 -6.08 9.54
N GLN A 107 8.51 -5.36 10.53
CA GLN A 107 9.90 -4.90 10.48
C GLN A 107 10.91 -6.06 10.49
N LYS A 108 10.63 -7.11 11.26
CA LYS A 108 11.47 -8.33 11.27
C LYS A 108 11.51 -8.98 9.89
N ARG A 109 10.36 -9.10 9.23
CA ARG A 109 10.28 -9.67 7.87
C ARG A 109 11.01 -8.83 6.84
N LEU A 110 10.91 -7.50 6.90
CA LEU A 110 11.70 -6.62 6.04
C LEU A 110 13.19 -6.87 6.21
N LYS A 111 13.68 -6.99 7.45
CA LYS A 111 15.06 -7.27 7.75
C LYS A 111 15.53 -8.64 7.23
N GLU A 112 14.73 -9.68 7.40
CA GLU A 112 15.01 -11.03 6.89
C GLU A 112 15.17 -11.04 5.37
N HIS A 113 14.38 -10.24 4.65
CA HIS A 113 14.47 -10.10 3.19
C HIS A 113 15.52 -9.09 2.72
N GLY A 114 16.25 -8.44 3.63
CA GLY A 114 17.23 -7.42 3.28
C GLY A 114 16.61 -6.13 2.70
N ILE A 115 15.35 -5.87 2.99
CA ILE A 115 14.61 -4.69 2.50
C ILE A 115 14.74 -3.57 3.51
N ARG A 116 15.18 -2.39 3.04
CA ARG A 116 15.26 -1.19 3.88
C ARG A 116 13.86 -0.63 4.19
N HIS A 117 13.59 -0.31 5.45
CA HIS A 117 12.36 0.33 5.87
C HIS A 117 12.55 1.84 6.01
N LYS A 118 11.81 2.62 5.25
CA LYS A 118 11.75 4.07 5.34
C LYS A 118 10.42 4.48 5.97
N GLN A 119 10.49 5.11 7.14
CA GLN A 119 9.31 5.68 7.80
C GLN A 119 9.16 7.14 7.41
N ILE A 120 7.94 7.57 7.13
CA ILE A 120 7.63 8.97 6.88
C ILE A 120 7.73 9.73 8.20
N ARG A 121 8.33 10.91 8.18
CA ARG A 121 8.35 11.79 9.36
C ARG A 121 6.92 12.22 9.71
N PRO A 122 6.56 12.30 11.00
CA PRO A 122 5.29 12.85 11.42
C PRO A 122 5.03 14.20 10.72
N PHE A 123 3.78 14.46 10.36
CA PHE A 123 3.34 15.69 9.70
C PHE A 123 3.94 15.99 8.31
N THR A 124 4.47 15.00 7.61
CA THR A 124 4.92 15.13 6.21
C THR A 124 4.15 14.21 5.26
N PRO A 125 2.84 14.42 5.04
CA PRO A 125 2.00 13.52 4.23
C PRO A 125 2.44 13.44 2.76
N ARG A 126 3.17 14.42 2.26
CA ARG A 126 3.65 14.46 0.85
C ARG A 126 4.49 13.25 0.45
N HIS A 127 5.11 12.56 1.39
CA HIS A 127 6.02 11.46 1.11
C HIS A 127 5.29 10.16 0.68
N ASN A 128 4.02 9.95 1.08
CA ASN A 128 3.19 8.81 0.64
C ASN A 128 2.16 9.19 -0.44
N GLY A 129 2.37 10.31 -1.11
CA GLY A 129 1.40 10.90 -2.04
C GLY A 129 1.01 10.02 -3.23
N LYS A 130 1.83 9.02 -3.61
CA LYS A 130 1.49 8.11 -4.71
C LYS A 130 0.45 7.10 -4.30
N VAL A 131 0.62 6.47 -3.13
CA VAL A 131 -0.37 5.53 -2.60
C VAL A 131 -1.67 6.26 -2.21
N GLU A 132 -1.58 7.44 -1.59
CA GLU A 132 -2.75 8.27 -1.26
C GLU A 132 -3.55 8.67 -2.51
N ARG A 133 -2.86 9.07 -3.58
CA ARG A 133 -3.51 9.38 -4.86
C ARG A 133 -4.18 8.15 -5.47
N SER A 134 -3.58 6.98 -5.34
CA SER A 134 -4.18 5.73 -5.79
C SER A 134 -5.45 5.41 -5.01
N HIS A 135 -5.47 5.65 -3.70
CA HIS A 135 -6.66 5.48 -2.86
C HIS A 135 -7.79 6.46 -3.21
N ARG A 136 -7.47 7.68 -3.65
CA ARG A 136 -8.46 8.61 -4.17
C ARG A 136 -9.15 8.06 -5.43
N LYS A 137 -8.37 7.51 -6.35
CA LYS A 137 -8.92 6.83 -7.55
C LYS A 137 -9.79 5.63 -7.18
N ASP A 138 -9.40 4.87 -6.15
CA ASP A 138 -10.21 3.77 -5.65
C ASP A 138 -11.58 4.25 -5.13
N ASN A 139 -11.60 5.35 -4.39
CA ASN A 139 -12.86 5.94 -3.92
C ASN A 139 -13.77 6.34 -5.09
N GLU A 140 -13.22 6.98 -6.11
CA GLU A 140 -13.97 7.50 -7.25
C GLU A 140 -14.43 6.39 -8.22
N ARG A 141 -13.59 5.37 -8.46
CA ARG A 141 -13.80 4.40 -9.54
C ARG A 141 -14.25 3.02 -9.06
N PHE A 142 -14.03 2.71 -7.79
CA PHE A 142 -14.34 1.40 -7.23
C PHE A 142 -15.35 1.48 -6.09
N TYR A 143 -15.00 2.13 -4.98
CA TYR A 143 -15.88 2.18 -3.82
C TYR A 143 -17.18 2.98 -4.04
N ALA A 144 -17.17 4.00 -4.90
CA ALA A 144 -18.36 4.80 -5.21
C ALA A 144 -19.49 4.00 -5.89
N SER A 145 -19.15 2.90 -6.56
CA SER A 145 -20.09 2.14 -7.40
C SER A 145 -20.22 0.65 -7.06
N HIS A 146 -19.52 0.19 -6.00
CA HIS A 146 -19.51 -1.23 -5.63
C HIS A 146 -20.01 -1.42 -4.20
N THR A 147 -20.67 -2.55 -3.98
CA THR A 147 -21.05 -3.07 -2.67
C THR A 147 -20.55 -4.50 -2.52
N PHE A 148 -20.28 -4.92 -1.28
CA PHE A 148 -19.69 -6.21 -0.97
C PHE A 148 -20.57 -6.96 0.03
N TYR A 149 -20.92 -8.19 -0.30
CA TYR A 149 -21.80 -9.04 0.50
C TYR A 149 -21.06 -9.81 1.57
N SER A 150 -19.78 -10.11 1.34
CA SER A 150 -18.92 -10.88 2.23
C SER A 150 -17.46 -10.43 2.05
N PHE A 151 -16.58 -10.95 2.92
CA PHE A 151 -15.14 -10.73 2.79
C PHE A 151 -14.59 -11.31 1.46
N GLU A 152 -15.02 -12.51 1.10
CA GLU A 152 -14.61 -13.19 -0.14
C GLU A 152 -15.05 -12.40 -1.38
N ASP A 153 -16.27 -11.87 -1.36
CA ASP A 153 -16.79 -11.02 -2.43
C ASP A 153 -15.96 -9.74 -2.57
N PHE A 154 -15.67 -9.06 -1.47
CA PHE A 154 -14.79 -7.90 -1.46
C PHE A 154 -13.40 -8.24 -2.01
N SER A 155 -12.79 -9.30 -1.53
CA SER A 155 -11.45 -9.73 -1.97
C SER A 155 -11.41 -10.00 -3.47
N LYS A 156 -12.39 -10.70 -4.03
CA LYS A 156 -12.48 -10.98 -5.47
C LYS A 156 -12.66 -9.73 -6.30
N GLN A 157 -13.59 -8.85 -5.92
CA GLN A 157 -13.85 -7.60 -6.63
C GLN A 157 -12.63 -6.68 -6.60
N LEU A 158 -11.95 -6.56 -5.46
CA LEU A 158 -10.74 -5.75 -5.32
C LEU A 158 -9.61 -6.24 -6.22
N GLN A 159 -9.35 -7.54 -6.24
CA GLN A 159 -8.32 -8.15 -7.10
C GLN A 159 -8.61 -7.93 -8.59
N LEU A 160 -9.86 -8.10 -8.97
CA LEU A 160 -10.28 -7.90 -10.36
C LEU A 160 -10.09 -6.45 -10.80
N TYR A 161 -10.55 -5.50 -9.98
CA TYR A 161 -10.38 -4.06 -10.21
C TYR A 161 -8.90 -3.69 -10.34
N ASN A 162 -8.06 -4.12 -9.41
CA ASN A 162 -6.64 -3.76 -9.45
C ASN A 162 -5.94 -4.30 -10.69
N ARG A 163 -6.23 -5.54 -11.07
CA ARG A 163 -5.58 -6.18 -12.22
C ARG A 163 -6.06 -5.64 -13.56
N ARG A 164 -7.38 -5.46 -13.74
CA ARG A 164 -7.96 -5.06 -15.02
C ARG A 164 -8.02 -3.57 -15.23
N ASP A 165 -8.37 -2.82 -14.18
CA ASP A 165 -8.62 -1.40 -14.31
C ASP A 165 -7.41 -0.57 -13.89
N TYR A 166 -6.84 -0.79 -12.70
CA TYR A 166 -5.75 0.05 -12.21
C TYR A 166 -4.44 -0.19 -12.96
N ASN A 167 -3.93 -1.41 -12.96
CA ASN A 167 -2.62 -1.74 -13.54
C ASN A 167 -2.60 -1.69 -15.08
N GLN A 168 -3.76 -1.74 -15.73
CA GLN A 168 -3.89 -1.61 -17.18
C GLN A 168 -4.22 -0.19 -17.64
N PHE A 169 -4.49 0.73 -16.72
CA PHE A 169 -4.90 2.08 -17.07
C PHE A 169 -3.71 2.95 -17.49
N PRO A 170 -3.74 3.57 -18.68
CA PRO A 170 -2.67 4.46 -19.13
C PRO A 170 -2.54 5.70 -18.24
N MET A 171 -1.33 6.02 -17.82
CA MET A 171 -1.06 7.14 -16.91
C MET A 171 -0.16 8.20 -17.56
N ARG A 172 -0.51 9.48 -17.39
CA ARG A 172 0.30 10.61 -17.92
C ARG A 172 1.75 10.58 -17.44
N PRO A 173 2.06 10.35 -16.15
CA PRO A 173 3.44 10.28 -15.67
C PRO A 173 4.28 9.16 -16.30
N LEU A 174 3.64 8.16 -16.90
CA LEU A 174 4.28 7.02 -17.56
C LEU A 174 4.29 7.17 -19.09
N GLY A 175 4.18 8.40 -19.60
CA GLY A 175 4.10 8.63 -21.05
C GLY A 175 2.86 7.99 -21.68
N ARG A 176 1.76 7.93 -20.96
CA ARG A 176 0.50 7.26 -21.35
C ARG A 176 0.60 5.73 -21.51
N LYS A 177 1.62 5.11 -20.91
CA LYS A 177 1.68 3.66 -20.74
C LYS A 177 0.95 3.24 -19.46
N SER A 178 0.53 2.00 -19.39
CA SER A 178 -0.02 1.42 -18.16
C SER A 178 1.10 0.93 -17.22
N PRO A 179 0.84 0.84 -15.90
CA PRO A 179 1.83 0.29 -14.96
C PRO A 179 2.32 -1.11 -15.32
N SER A 180 1.47 -1.94 -15.92
CA SER A 180 1.83 -3.30 -16.34
C SER A 180 2.77 -3.38 -17.55
N THR A 181 3.04 -2.25 -18.21
CA THR A 181 3.90 -2.19 -19.43
C THR A 181 5.25 -1.52 -19.18
N ILE A 182 5.55 -1.12 -17.95
CA ILE A 182 6.81 -0.44 -17.57
C ILE A 182 7.90 -1.42 -17.14
#